data_a3da78c6207acee5b49413b1d739eb3b
#
_entry.id   a3da78c6207acee5b49413b1d739eb3b
#
_cell.length_a   1.000
_cell.length_b   1.000
_cell.length_c   1.000
_cell.angle_alpha   90.00
_cell.angle_beta   90.00
_cell.angle_gamma   90.00
#
_symmetry.space_group_name_H-M   'P 1'
#
loop_
_entity.id
_entity.type
_entity.pdbx_description
1 polymer ?
#
loop_
_entity_poly.entity_id
_entity_poly.type
_entity_poly.pdbx_seq_one_letter_code
_entity_poly.pdbx_strand_id
1 'polypeptide(L)'
;MRGVVLTALLAFTVYGPARAAEPLTGYFIALDACEAFQSKNRRTNPGDVQTVPRRAYDMIAVNAVGGDFYQVRIPDAPVTPARWVSTACGVHVVEVEGPDSAPAPDIIVPQGRAESIDNLLALSWQPSFCERRPTRPECVLINDGDLPLAGQRLSIHGLWPQPNGTFFCGVPTMVVRLDTGRDWNALPAPEVDAQTRAALDAAMPGALSFLDRHEWVKHGTCYFGAGGADEYFDDTLLLTDAINASAVGDFLAARVGRQITATGLRAAFDAAFGAGAGERVQMQCSSDDGRVIVGEIRIALRGRIEPGVRVADLLAAAPVQSAGCPRGVLDAPGLQ
;
A
#
# COMPACT_ATOMS: atom_id res chain seq x y z
N MET A 1 -74.12 52.59 -4.04
CA MET A 1 -73.40 51.49 -3.33
C MET A 1 -72.45 50.83 -4.31
N ARG A 2 -71.17 51.11 -4.18
CA ARG A 2 -70.11 50.54 -5.05
C ARG A 2 -69.41 49.45 -4.23
N GLY A 3 -69.58 48.18 -4.67
CA GLY A 3 -68.93 47.02 -4.09
C GLY A 3 -67.46 46.95 -4.57
N VAL A 4 -66.52 46.88 -3.62
CA VAL A 4 -65.10 46.61 -3.88
C VAL A 4 -64.92 45.09 -3.81
N VAL A 5 -64.48 44.47 -4.91
CA VAL A 5 -64.08 43.08 -4.96
C VAL A 5 -62.59 43.03 -4.66
N LEU A 6 -62.23 42.41 -3.53
CA LEU A 6 -60.86 42.17 -3.12
C LEU A 6 -60.40 40.81 -3.71
N THR A 7 -59.54 40.84 -4.71
CA THR A 7 -58.93 39.64 -5.31
C THR A 7 -57.68 39.26 -4.49
N ALA A 8 -57.77 38.14 -3.74
CA ALA A 8 -56.60 37.60 -3.02
C ALA A 8 -55.72 36.85 -4.04
N LEU A 9 -54.48 37.31 -4.25
CA LEU A 9 -53.44 36.56 -4.96
C LEU A 9 -52.88 35.50 -4.01
N LEU A 10 -53.16 34.23 -4.29
CA LEU A 10 -52.49 33.09 -3.68
C LEU A 10 -51.13 32.88 -4.39
N ALA A 11 -50.02 33.21 -3.70
CA ALA A 11 -48.69 32.87 -4.14
C ALA A 11 -48.40 31.38 -3.92
N PHE A 12 -48.45 30.62 -4.99
CA PHE A 12 -47.96 29.23 -4.97
C PHE A 12 -46.42 29.24 -4.92
N THR A 13 -45.87 28.89 -3.76
CA THR A 13 -44.43 28.54 -3.66
C THR A 13 -44.23 27.18 -4.30
N VAL A 14 -43.66 27.13 -5.49
CA VAL A 14 -43.26 25.89 -6.16
C VAL A 14 -42.02 25.35 -5.40
N TYR A 15 -42.26 24.40 -4.51
CA TYR A 15 -41.16 23.56 -3.99
C TYR A 15 -40.71 22.65 -5.14
N GLY A 16 -39.58 22.99 -5.74
CA GLY A 16 -38.93 22.08 -6.67
C GLY A 16 -38.55 20.76 -5.96
N PRO A 17 -38.58 19.62 -6.65
CA PRO A 17 -38.20 18.34 -6.05
C PRO A 17 -36.77 18.45 -5.51
N ALA A 18 -36.56 17.96 -4.27
CA ALA A 18 -35.23 17.83 -3.71
C ALA A 18 -34.37 16.97 -4.67
N ARG A 19 -33.32 17.57 -5.24
CA ARG A 19 -32.44 16.85 -6.14
C ARG A 19 -31.73 15.75 -5.33
N ALA A 20 -31.90 14.51 -5.77
CA ALA A 20 -31.16 13.37 -5.23
C ALA A 20 -29.66 13.52 -5.50
N ALA A 21 -28.84 12.94 -4.65
CA ALA A 21 -27.42 12.86 -4.90
C ALA A 21 -27.15 11.98 -6.14
N GLU A 22 -26.24 12.41 -6.99
CA GLU A 22 -25.85 11.69 -8.20
C GLU A 22 -24.65 10.78 -7.88
N PRO A 23 -24.75 9.47 -8.08
CA PRO A 23 -23.64 8.54 -7.86
C PRO A 23 -22.45 8.92 -8.73
N LEU A 24 -21.24 8.83 -8.14
CA LEU A 24 -19.98 9.03 -8.84
C LEU A 24 -19.07 7.85 -8.57
N THR A 25 -18.22 7.54 -9.55
CA THR A 25 -17.13 6.56 -9.44
C THR A 25 -15.78 7.27 -9.38
N GLY A 26 -14.71 6.54 -9.02
CA GLY A 26 -13.37 7.07 -8.92
C GLY A 26 -13.02 7.52 -7.51
N TYR A 27 -12.12 8.49 -7.41
CA TYR A 27 -11.53 8.93 -6.15
C TYR A 27 -11.64 10.44 -5.97
N PHE A 28 -11.77 10.84 -4.71
CA PHE A 28 -11.56 12.23 -4.29
C PHE A 28 -10.17 12.34 -3.69
N ILE A 29 -9.29 13.14 -4.29
CA ILE A 29 -7.96 13.44 -3.73
C ILE A 29 -8.08 14.77 -2.98
N ALA A 30 -7.94 14.74 -1.67
CA ALA A 30 -7.96 15.95 -0.85
C ALA A 30 -6.72 16.81 -1.11
N LEU A 31 -6.91 18.10 -1.32
CA LEU A 31 -5.83 19.09 -1.41
C LEU A 31 -5.58 19.76 -0.06
N ASP A 32 -6.63 19.86 0.76
CA ASP A 32 -6.60 20.52 2.06
C ASP A 32 -7.24 19.64 3.15
N ALA A 33 -6.94 19.92 4.43
CA ALA A 33 -7.65 19.37 5.57
C ALA A 33 -8.98 20.11 5.73
N CYS A 34 -10.07 19.45 5.35
CA CYS A 34 -11.41 20.01 5.39
C CYS A 34 -12.38 19.16 6.20
N GLU A 35 -13.36 19.81 6.79
CA GLU A 35 -14.42 19.14 7.53
C GLU A 35 -15.19 18.15 6.66
N ALA A 36 -15.38 16.93 7.19
CA ALA A 36 -16.10 15.85 6.53
C ALA A 36 -17.43 15.58 7.26
N PHE A 37 -18.50 16.17 6.77
CA PHE A 37 -19.80 16.18 7.42
C PHE A 37 -20.56 14.87 7.29
N GLN A 38 -21.15 14.38 8.36
CA GLN A 38 -22.19 13.35 8.31
C GLN A 38 -23.43 13.89 7.59
N SER A 39 -23.80 15.14 7.87
CA SER A 39 -24.89 15.86 7.21
C SER A 39 -24.43 17.23 6.75
N LYS A 40 -24.28 17.40 5.43
CA LYS A 40 -23.87 18.68 4.83
C LYS A 40 -24.85 19.83 5.11
N ASN A 41 -26.16 19.53 5.22
CA ASN A 41 -27.20 20.54 5.44
C ASN A 41 -27.21 21.04 6.90
N ARG A 42 -26.95 20.15 7.87
CA ARG A 42 -26.89 20.46 9.30
C ARG A 42 -25.48 20.75 9.77
N ARG A 43 -24.49 20.54 8.91
CA ARG A 43 -23.04 20.63 9.21
C ARG A 43 -22.65 19.83 10.47
N THR A 44 -23.29 18.67 10.66
CA THR A 44 -22.93 17.78 11.77
C THR A 44 -21.68 16.97 11.39
N ASN A 45 -20.68 16.98 12.26
CA ASN A 45 -19.41 16.27 12.08
C ASN A 45 -19.03 15.53 13.37
N PRO A 46 -19.71 14.40 13.70
CA PRO A 46 -19.33 13.58 14.84
C PRO A 46 -17.87 13.11 14.70
N GLY A 47 -17.08 13.35 15.75
CA GLY A 47 -15.66 12.99 15.80
C GLY A 47 -14.73 13.99 15.11
N ASP A 48 -15.22 15.19 14.75
CA ASP A 48 -14.44 16.28 14.12
C ASP A 48 -13.56 15.79 12.94
N VAL A 49 -14.14 14.89 12.13
CA VAL A 49 -13.44 14.23 11.03
C VAL A 49 -13.04 15.23 9.98
N GLN A 50 -11.79 15.20 9.58
CA GLN A 50 -11.24 16.02 8.49
C GLN A 50 -10.62 15.12 7.41
N THR A 51 -10.57 15.63 6.20
CA THR A 51 -9.76 15.03 5.12
C THR A 51 -8.27 15.24 5.42
N VAL A 52 -7.46 14.30 5.01
CA VAL A 52 -6.00 14.42 5.07
C VAL A 52 -5.52 14.89 3.70
N PRO A 53 -4.78 16.00 3.59
CA PRO A 53 -4.23 16.47 2.33
C PRO A 53 -3.46 15.37 1.60
N ARG A 54 -3.61 15.30 0.28
CA ARG A 54 -2.99 14.31 -0.61
C ARG A 54 -3.48 12.87 -0.44
N ARG A 55 -4.45 12.62 0.44
CA ARG A 55 -5.07 11.30 0.57
C ARG A 55 -6.21 11.15 -0.43
N ALA A 56 -6.27 9.98 -1.07
CA ALA A 56 -7.39 9.55 -1.89
C ALA A 56 -8.47 8.90 -1.03
N TYR A 57 -9.73 9.19 -1.35
CA TYR A 57 -10.92 8.62 -0.73
C TYR A 57 -11.84 8.11 -1.82
N ASP A 58 -12.47 6.95 -1.62
CA ASP A 58 -13.44 6.43 -2.58
C ASP A 58 -14.59 7.43 -2.77
N MET A 59 -14.87 7.76 -4.02
CA MET A 59 -16.00 8.60 -4.38
C MET A 59 -17.30 7.79 -4.28
N ILE A 60 -18.34 8.40 -3.71
CA ILE A 60 -19.67 7.79 -3.61
C ILE A 60 -20.66 8.55 -4.48
N ALA A 61 -20.71 9.89 -4.33
CA ALA A 61 -21.69 10.72 -5.02
C ALA A 61 -21.31 12.19 -5.01
N VAL A 62 -21.98 12.99 -5.84
CA VAL A 62 -22.10 14.44 -5.70
C VAL A 62 -23.51 14.79 -5.25
N ASN A 63 -23.68 15.85 -4.46
CA ASN A 63 -24.98 16.22 -3.90
C ASN A 63 -26.01 16.68 -4.95
N ALA A 64 -25.57 17.10 -6.12
CA ALA A 64 -26.36 17.41 -7.32
C ALA A 64 -25.41 17.58 -8.51
N VAL A 65 -25.92 17.55 -9.74
CA VAL A 65 -25.15 17.96 -10.93
C VAL A 65 -24.62 19.38 -10.75
N GLY A 66 -23.30 19.55 -10.82
CA GLY A 66 -22.63 20.83 -10.52
C GLY A 66 -22.71 21.24 -9.04
N GLY A 67 -22.92 20.30 -8.14
CA GLY A 67 -23.04 20.55 -6.70
C GLY A 67 -21.73 20.91 -6.03
N ASP A 68 -21.84 21.32 -4.80
CA ASP A 68 -20.74 21.88 -3.98
C ASP A 68 -20.19 20.91 -2.93
N PHE A 69 -20.76 19.67 -2.85
CA PHE A 69 -20.29 18.63 -1.95
C PHE A 69 -20.16 17.28 -2.65
N TYR A 70 -19.01 16.66 -2.47
CA TYR A 70 -18.82 15.23 -2.74
C TYR A 70 -19.14 14.40 -1.50
N GLN A 71 -19.72 13.22 -1.70
CA GLN A 71 -19.79 12.18 -0.69
C GLN A 71 -18.66 11.20 -0.92
N VAL A 72 -17.84 11.02 0.09
CA VAL A 72 -16.64 10.16 0.05
C VAL A 72 -16.66 9.16 1.20
N ARG A 73 -15.95 8.05 1.05
CA ARG A 73 -15.77 7.07 2.11
C ARG A 73 -14.53 7.40 2.93
N ILE A 74 -14.71 7.72 4.19
CA ILE A 74 -13.63 7.88 5.17
C ILE A 74 -13.73 6.70 6.14
N PRO A 75 -12.80 5.72 6.07
CA PRO A 75 -12.76 4.60 7.00
C PRO A 75 -12.69 5.12 8.45
N ASP A 76 -13.27 4.36 9.38
CA ASP A 76 -13.27 4.63 10.82
C ASP A 76 -13.97 5.93 11.27
N ALA A 77 -14.61 6.67 10.36
CA ALA A 77 -15.38 7.84 10.74
C ALA A 77 -16.59 7.43 11.62
N PRO A 78 -16.77 8.04 12.80
CA PRO A 78 -17.85 7.69 13.71
C PRO A 78 -19.24 7.83 13.05
N VAL A 79 -20.20 6.97 13.42
CA VAL A 79 -21.58 6.93 12.95
C VAL A 79 -21.74 6.41 11.53
N THR A 80 -20.98 6.92 10.56
CA THR A 80 -20.96 6.44 9.15
C THR A 80 -19.64 6.79 8.47
N PRO A 81 -19.08 5.88 7.70
CA PRO A 81 -17.91 6.19 6.88
C PRO A 81 -18.24 7.09 5.67
N ALA A 82 -19.50 7.20 5.27
CA ALA A 82 -19.90 8.09 4.18
C ALA A 82 -19.99 9.55 4.69
N ARG A 83 -19.13 10.41 4.19
CA ARG A 83 -18.99 11.80 4.61
C ARG A 83 -19.10 12.77 3.45
N TRP A 84 -19.68 13.92 3.71
CA TRP A 84 -19.79 15.02 2.75
C TRP A 84 -18.63 15.99 2.93
N VAL A 85 -17.88 16.23 1.84
CA VAL A 85 -16.72 17.14 1.78
C VAL A 85 -16.97 18.17 0.70
N SER A 86 -16.56 19.41 0.92
CA SER A 86 -16.67 20.46 -0.10
C SER A 86 -15.90 20.08 -1.38
N THR A 87 -16.49 20.32 -2.54
CA THR A 87 -15.81 20.13 -3.83
C THR A 87 -14.57 21.02 -4.00
N ALA A 88 -14.51 22.15 -3.29
CA ALA A 88 -13.34 23.04 -3.28
C ALA A 88 -12.14 22.46 -2.52
N CYS A 89 -12.35 21.39 -1.76
CA CYS A 89 -11.35 20.77 -0.89
C CYS A 89 -10.42 19.79 -1.57
N GLY A 90 -10.67 19.48 -2.83
CA GLY A 90 -9.89 18.49 -3.57
C GLY A 90 -10.38 18.31 -4.99
N VAL A 91 -9.84 17.32 -5.65
CA VAL A 91 -10.16 17.00 -7.03
C VAL A 91 -10.83 15.66 -7.15
N HIS A 92 -11.86 15.57 -8.02
CA HIS A 92 -12.44 14.29 -8.41
C HIS A 92 -11.60 13.71 -9.55
N VAL A 93 -11.09 12.51 -9.34
CA VAL A 93 -10.34 11.75 -10.33
C VAL A 93 -11.18 10.55 -10.72
N VAL A 94 -11.51 10.46 -11.98
CA VAL A 94 -12.15 9.29 -12.58
C VAL A 94 -11.11 8.52 -13.38
N GLU A 95 -11.17 7.22 -13.31
CA GLU A 95 -10.48 6.38 -14.26
C GLU A 95 -11.18 6.58 -15.61
N VAL A 96 -10.51 7.22 -16.56
CA VAL A 96 -11.03 7.33 -17.92
C VAL A 96 -10.70 6.01 -18.60
N GLU A 97 -11.70 5.15 -18.76
CA GLU A 97 -11.57 4.02 -19.66
C GLU A 97 -11.24 4.56 -21.06
N GLY A 98 -9.98 4.46 -21.44
CA GLY A 98 -9.57 4.67 -22.82
C GLY A 98 -10.21 3.58 -23.70
N PRO A 99 -10.35 3.81 -25.02
CA PRO A 99 -10.94 2.84 -25.93
C PRO A 99 -10.23 1.47 -25.95
N ASP A 100 -9.10 1.33 -25.27
CA ASP A 100 -8.31 0.10 -25.14
C ASP A 100 -8.33 -0.52 -23.73
N SER A 101 -9.07 0.01 -22.77
CA SER A 101 -9.18 -0.56 -21.42
C SER A 101 -10.28 -1.63 -21.36
N ALA A 102 -10.09 -2.74 -22.08
CA ALA A 102 -10.72 -3.98 -21.66
C ALA A 102 -10.22 -4.29 -20.23
N PRO A 103 -11.09 -4.73 -19.31
CA PRO A 103 -10.65 -5.13 -17.96
C PRO A 103 -9.48 -6.11 -18.12
N ALA A 104 -8.44 -5.93 -17.31
CA ALA A 104 -7.31 -6.84 -17.35
C ALA A 104 -7.85 -8.27 -17.19
N PRO A 105 -7.42 -9.21 -18.04
CA PRO A 105 -7.96 -10.56 -17.97
C PRO A 105 -7.65 -11.17 -16.60
N ASP A 106 -8.61 -11.91 -16.05
CA ASP A 106 -8.48 -12.59 -14.77
C ASP A 106 -7.20 -13.44 -14.73
N ILE A 107 -6.46 -13.33 -13.64
CA ILE A 107 -5.29 -14.18 -13.40
C ILE A 107 -5.80 -15.52 -12.87
N ILE A 108 -5.68 -16.55 -13.66
CA ILE A 108 -6.01 -17.91 -13.26
C ILE A 108 -4.75 -18.57 -12.71
N VAL A 109 -4.59 -18.53 -11.38
CA VAL A 109 -3.49 -19.26 -10.73
C VAL A 109 -3.70 -20.78 -10.95
N PRO A 110 -2.69 -21.50 -11.46
CA PRO A 110 -2.81 -22.94 -11.70
C PRO A 110 -3.14 -23.69 -10.42
N GLN A 111 -4.29 -24.39 -10.39
CA GLN A 111 -4.71 -25.20 -9.26
C GLN A 111 -3.93 -26.52 -9.19
N GLY A 112 -3.79 -27.06 -7.96
CA GLY A 112 -3.17 -28.39 -7.73
C GLY A 112 -1.65 -28.40 -7.73
N ARG A 113 -0.98 -27.26 -7.76
CA ARG A 113 0.45 -27.16 -7.45
C ARG A 113 0.68 -27.05 -5.95
N ALA A 114 1.79 -27.58 -5.48
CA ALA A 114 2.21 -27.39 -4.11
C ALA A 114 2.68 -25.94 -3.89
N GLU A 115 2.34 -25.39 -2.74
CA GLU A 115 2.84 -24.12 -2.25
C GLU A 115 4.37 -24.06 -2.28
N SER A 116 4.92 -22.90 -2.60
CA SER A 116 6.37 -22.70 -2.66
C SER A 116 6.99 -22.83 -1.27
N ILE A 117 7.95 -23.72 -1.15
CA ILE A 117 8.73 -23.90 0.08
C ILE A 117 10.11 -23.26 0.03
N ASP A 118 10.55 -22.81 -1.11
CA ASP A 118 11.80 -22.06 -1.29
C ASP A 118 11.47 -20.65 -1.71
N ASN A 119 11.71 -19.69 -0.82
CA ASN A 119 11.33 -18.31 -1.03
C ASN A 119 12.48 -17.36 -0.65
N LEU A 120 12.54 -16.21 -1.32
CA LEU A 120 13.40 -15.10 -0.97
C LEU A 120 12.53 -13.93 -0.52
N LEU A 121 12.53 -13.61 0.76
CA LEU A 121 11.86 -12.43 1.28
C LEU A 121 12.73 -11.21 1.04
N ALA A 122 12.20 -10.23 0.31
CA ALA A 122 12.84 -8.94 0.04
C ALA A 122 12.16 -7.86 0.86
N LEU A 123 12.94 -7.17 1.70
CA LEU A 123 12.47 -6.09 2.56
C LEU A 123 13.24 -4.81 2.24
N SER A 124 12.52 -3.76 1.89
CA SER A 124 13.09 -2.46 1.55
C SER A 124 13.42 -1.63 2.78
N TRP A 125 14.52 -0.89 2.72
CA TRP A 125 14.71 0.28 3.54
C TRP A 125 14.19 1.49 2.79
N GLN A 126 12.96 1.89 3.10
CA GLN A 126 12.19 2.82 2.28
C GLN A 126 12.83 4.22 2.14
N PRO A 127 13.48 4.82 3.17
CA PRO A 127 14.15 6.11 3.00
C PRO A 127 15.19 6.11 1.89
N SER A 128 16.02 5.07 1.78
CA SER A 128 17.01 4.96 0.69
C SER A 128 16.40 4.83 -0.71
N PHE A 129 15.20 4.24 -0.83
CA PHE A 129 14.45 4.26 -2.08
C PHE A 129 13.98 5.67 -2.40
N CYS A 130 13.52 6.40 -1.38
CA CYS A 130 12.95 7.73 -1.51
C CYS A 130 13.98 8.82 -1.84
N GLU A 131 15.25 8.68 -1.42
CA GLU A 131 16.34 9.53 -1.91
C GLU A 131 16.38 9.57 -3.45
N ARG A 132 16.21 8.42 -4.07
CA ARG A 132 16.31 8.27 -5.52
C ARG A 132 15.00 8.44 -6.27
N ARG A 133 13.89 8.49 -5.56
CA ARG A 133 12.52 8.56 -6.11
C ARG A 133 11.60 9.49 -5.30
N PRO A 134 12.04 10.72 -5.00
CA PRO A 134 11.36 11.61 -4.04
C PRO A 134 9.94 11.98 -4.44
N THR A 135 9.59 11.85 -5.72
CA THR A 135 8.26 12.22 -6.25
C THR A 135 7.23 11.08 -6.20
N ARG A 136 7.64 9.88 -5.75
CA ARG A 136 6.68 8.80 -5.56
C ARG A 136 5.71 9.14 -4.42
N PRO A 137 4.41 8.76 -4.50
CA PRO A 137 3.43 9.07 -3.47
C PRO A 137 3.88 8.68 -2.06
N GLU A 138 4.37 7.45 -1.89
CA GLU A 138 4.92 6.97 -0.62
C GLU A 138 6.11 7.78 -0.13
N CYS A 139 6.97 8.22 -1.06
CA CYS A 139 8.17 8.97 -0.70
C CYS A 139 7.87 10.41 -0.29
N VAL A 140 6.88 11.05 -0.91
CA VAL A 140 6.39 12.35 -0.47
C VAL A 140 5.92 12.25 0.98
N LEU A 141 5.08 11.25 1.32
CA LEU A 141 4.57 11.07 2.68
C LEU A 141 5.68 10.74 3.70
N ILE A 142 6.66 9.91 3.31
CA ILE A 142 7.78 9.56 4.18
C ILE A 142 8.66 10.78 4.45
N ASN A 143 8.98 11.55 3.42
CA ASN A 143 9.84 12.73 3.53
C ASN A 143 9.15 13.88 4.29
N ASP A 144 7.82 13.98 4.21
CA ASP A 144 7.02 14.96 4.96
C ASP A 144 6.76 14.49 6.43
N GLY A 145 7.13 13.23 6.77
CA GLY A 145 6.95 12.66 8.12
C GLY A 145 5.57 12.06 8.37
N ASP A 146 4.73 11.94 7.35
CA ASP A 146 3.36 11.42 7.46
C ASP A 146 3.30 9.87 7.54
N LEU A 147 4.42 9.19 7.22
CA LEU A 147 4.60 7.74 7.38
C LEU A 147 5.83 7.42 8.25
N PRO A 148 5.81 7.77 9.55
CA PRO A 148 7.01 7.69 10.40
C PRO A 148 7.53 6.26 10.59
N LEU A 149 6.66 5.25 10.58
CA LEU A 149 7.06 3.85 10.74
C LEU A 149 7.89 3.34 9.55
N ALA A 150 7.62 3.81 8.34
CA ALA A 150 8.38 3.43 7.15
C ALA A 150 9.85 3.90 7.17
N GLY A 151 10.19 4.88 8.00
CA GLY A 151 11.55 5.36 8.23
C GLY A 151 12.26 4.72 9.41
N GLN A 152 11.63 3.78 10.12
CA GLN A 152 12.16 3.17 11.35
C GLN A 152 12.23 1.64 11.31
N ARG A 153 11.58 1.01 10.32
CA ARG A 153 11.50 -0.44 10.16
C ARG A 153 11.60 -0.84 8.70
N LEU A 154 11.85 -2.11 8.46
CA LEU A 154 11.81 -2.69 7.11
C LEU A 154 10.38 -2.69 6.59
N SER A 155 10.22 -2.38 5.31
CA SER A 155 8.96 -2.42 4.58
C SER A 155 8.96 -3.59 3.61
N ILE A 156 7.81 -4.13 3.32
CA ILE A 156 7.68 -5.21 2.33
C ILE A 156 8.07 -4.69 0.94
N HIS A 157 8.98 -5.42 0.27
CA HIS A 157 9.08 -5.39 -1.17
C HIS A 157 8.28 -6.55 -1.74
N GLY A 158 8.59 -7.79 -1.37
CA GLY A 158 7.83 -8.97 -1.76
C GLY A 158 8.43 -10.27 -1.27
N LEU A 159 7.70 -11.36 -1.50
CA LEU A 159 8.13 -12.74 -1.25
C LEU A 159 8.27 -13.45 -2.60
N TRP A 160 9.50 -13.87 -2.94
CA TRP A 160 9.83 -14.35 -4.27
C TRP A 160 10.10 -15.84 -4.28
N PRO A 161 9.18 -16.66 -4.82
CA PRO A 161 9.40 -18.07 -5.03
C PRO A 161 10.68 -18.34 -5.83
N GLN A 162 11.43 -19.35 -5.40
CA GLN A 162 12.69 -19.74 -6.03
C GLN A 162 12.50 -20.97 -6.93
N PRO A 163 13.43 -21.25 -7.88
CA PRO A 163 14.65 -20.47 -8.17
C PRO A 163 14.38 -19.12 -8.85
N ASN A 164 15.37 -18.24 -8.82
CA ASN A 164 15.29 -16.96 -9.54
C ASN A 164 14.89 -17.18 -11.02
N GLY A 165 13.93 -16.38 -11.50
CA GLY A 165 13.32 -16.59 -12.82
C GLY A 165 11.95 -17.25 -12.77
N THR A 166 11.48 -17.68 -11.58
CA THR A 166 10.11 -18.16 -11.39
C THR A 166 9.17 -16.96 -11.31
N PHE A 167 8.61 -16.56 -12.44
CA PHE A 167 7.78 -15.37 -12.60
C PHE A 167 6.53 -15.65 -13.41
N PHE A 168 5.45 -14.91 -13.16
CA PHE A 168 4.24 -14.84 -13.97
C PHE A 168 3.56 -16.19 -14.21
N CYS A 169 3.42 -17.01 -13.17
CA CYS A 169 2.83 -18.34 -13.27
C CYS A 169 1.33 -18.26 -13.56
N GLY A 170 0.93 -18.68 -14.77
CA GLY A 170 -0.45 -18.63 -15.22
C GLY A 170 -0.96 -17.22 -15.59
N VAL A 171 -0.08 -16.24 -15.62
CA VAL A 171 -0.44 -14.85 -15.93
C VAL A 171 -0.63 -14.65 -17.44
N PRO A 172 -1.75 -14.05 -17.88
CA PRO A 172 -1.97 -13.73 -19.30
C PRO A 172 -0.88 -12.80 -19.86
N THR A 173 -0.50 -13.00 -21.13
CA THR A 173 0.57 -12.22 -21.78
C THR A 173 0.31 -10.71 -21.76
N MET A 174 -0.96 -10.29 -21.82
CA MET A 174 -1.33 -8.86 -21.74
C MET A 174 -0.94 -8.29 -20.38
N VAL A 175 -1.26 -8.98 -19.29
CA VAL A 175 -0.93 -8.56 -17.92
C VAL A 175 0.59 -8.53 -17.73
N VAL A 176 1.33 -9.51 -18.26
CA VAL A 176 2.81 -9.49 -18.26
C VAL A 176 3.35 -8.26 -18.98
N ARG A 177 2.73 -7.82 -20.08
CA ARG A 177 3.15 -6.61 -20.81
C ARG A 177 2.89 -5.33 -19.98
N LEU A 178 1.75 -5.25 -19.33
CA LEU A 178 1.45 -4.12 -18.41
C LEU A 178 2.49 -4.05 -17.29
N ASP A 179 2.79 -5.18 -16.68
CA ASP A 179 3.77 -5.25 -15.60
C ASP A 179 5.18 -4.83 -16.05
N THR A 180 5.66 -5.42 -17.14
CA THR A 180 6.99 -5.12 -17.71
C THR A 180 7.08 -3.72 -18.28
N GLY A 181 5.96 -3.15 -18.74
CA GLY A 181 5.82 -1.74 -19.16
C GLY A 181 5.78 -0.75 -18.00
N ARG A 182 5.66 -1.24 -16.77
CA ARG A 182 5.47 -0.46 -15.53
C ARG A 182 4.16 0.30 -15.46
N ASP A 183 3.15 -0.18 -16.17
CA ASP A 183 1.77 0.32 -16.10
C ASP A 183 1.03 -0.37 -14.94
N TRP A 184 1.62 -0.31 -13.75
CA TRP A 184 1.16 -1.08 -12.58
C TRP A 184 -0.23 -0.67 -12.09
N ASN A 185 -0.63 0.56 -12.34
CA ASN A 185 -1.99 1.03 -12.07
C ASN A 185 -3.07 0.30 -12.90
N ALA A 186 -2.69 -0.24 -14.07
CA ALA A 186 -3.57 -1.02 -14.94
C ALA A 186 -3.56 -2.53 -14.63
N LEU A 187 -2.69 -2.99 -13.71
CA LEU A 187 -2.69 -4.38 -13.25
C LEU A 187 -3.93 -4.67 -12.40
N PRO A 188 -4.45 -5.90 -12.44
CA PRO A 188 -5.51 -6.32 -11.53
C PRO A 188 -5.05 -6.19 -10.08
N ALA A 189 -5.92 -5.67 -9.22
CA ALA A 189 -5.65 -5.61 -7.79
C ALA A 189 -5.63 -7.04 -7.21
N PRO A 190 -4.72 -7.33 -6.25
CA PRO A 190 -4.77 -8.61 -5.55
C PRO A 190 -6.05 -8.72 -4.73
N GLU A 191 -6.71 -9.87 -4.83
CA GLU A 191 -7.89 -10.19 -4.03
C GLU A 191 -7.45 -10.57 -2.62
N VAL A 192 -7.52 -9.61 -1.72
CA VAL A 192 -7.19 -9.77 -0.29
C VAL A 192 -8.35 -9.29 0.56
N ASP A 193 -8.49 -9.84 1.76
CA ASP A 193 -9.50 -9.39 2.68
C ASP A 193 -9.20 -8.00 3.28
N ALA A 194 -10.14 -7.43 4.02
CA ALA A 194 -10.01 -6.09 4.56
C ALA A 194 -8.90 -5.99 5.63
N GLN A 195 -8.65 -7.06 6.37
CA GLN A 195 -7.61 -7.09 7.40
C GLN A 195 -6.22 -7.14 6.74
N THR A 196 -6.03 -8.04 5.78
CA THR A 196 -4.80 -8.16 4.99
C THR A 196 -4.52 -6.85 4.24
N ARG A 197 -5.55 -6.23 3.64
CA ARG A 197 -5.40 -4.93 2.95
C ARG A 197 -4.89 -3.84 3.91
N ALA A 198 -5.50 -3.73 5.08
CA ALA A 198 -5.10 -2.71 6.06
C ALA A 198 -3.66 -2.94 6.59
N ALA A 199 -3.29 -4.19 6.83
CA ALA A 199 -1.94 -4.55 7.27
C ALA A 199 -0.91 -4.29 6.16
N LEU A 200 -1.24 -4.62 4.92
CA LEU A 200 -0.38 -4.41 3.76
C LEU A 200 -0.15 -2.91 3.49
N ASP A 201 -1.18 -2.07 3.59
CA ASP A 201 -1.06 -0.61 3.44
C ASP A 201 -0.10 0.00 4.50
N ALA A 202 -0.05 -0.60 5.70
CA ALA A 202 0.87 -0.17 6.75
C ALA A 202 2.30 -0.70 6.57
N ALA A 203 2.47 -1.91 6.03
CA ALA A 203 3.76 -2.59 5.93
C ALA A 203 4.46 -2.41 4.57
N MET A 204 3.71 -2.03 3.52
CA MET A 204 4.18 -1.88 2.14
C MET A 204 3.86 -0.49 1.59
N PRO A 205 4.59 0.56 1.97
CA PRO A 205 4.34 1.92 1.48
C PRO A 205 4.29 2.01 -0.05
N GLY A 206 5.05 1.16 -0.74
CA GLY A 206 5.06 1.05 -2.21
C GLY A 206 3.71 0.65 -2.83
N ALA A 207 2.75 0.16 -2.04
CA ALA A 207 1.38 -0.10 -2.51
C ALA A 207 0.68 1.20 -2.98
N LEU A 208 1.08 2.36 -2.47
CA LEU A 208 0.63 3.67 -2.99
C LEU A 208 1.07 3.92 -4.45
N SER A 209 2.06 3.17 -4.92
CA SER A 209 2.54 3.15 -6.31
C SER A 209 2.27 1.80 -7.00
N PHE A 210 1.30 1.05 -6.51
CA PHE A 210 0.84 -0.24 -7.05
C PHE A 210 1.90 -1.35 -7.01
N LEU A 211 2.85 -1.31 -6.07
CA LEU A 211 3.86 -2.34 -5.88
C LEU A 211 3.21 -3.69 -5.51
N ASP A 212 2.15 -3.68 -4.72
CA ASP A 212 1.36 -4.86 -4.35
C ASP A 212 0.81 -5.61 -5.57
N ARG A 213 0.32 -4.88 -6.58
CA ARG A 213 -0.16 -5.46 -7.83
C ARG A 213 0.98 -6.11 -8.63
N HIS A 214 2.13 -5.42 -8.71
CA HIS A 214 3.34 -5.94 -9.34
C HIS A 214 3.83 -7.22 -8.66
N GLU A 215 3.98 -7.19 -7.34
CA GLU A 215 4.49 -8.33 -6.58
C GLU A 215 3.56 -9.54 -6.66
N TRP A 216 2.24 -9.32 -6.58
CA TRP A 216 1.27 -10.39 -6.80
C TRP A 216 1.38 -10.98 -8.21
N VAL A 217 1.26 -10.16 -9.24
CA VAL A 217 1.26 -10.60 -10.64
C VAL A 217 2.54 -11.35 -10.99
N LYS A 218 3.68 -10.84 -10.58
CA LYS A 218 4.99 -11.36 -10.97
C LYS A 218 5.43 -12.54 -10.11
N HIS A 219 5.28 -12.44 -8.82
CA HIS A 219 5.82 -13.40 -7.85
C HIS A 219 4.75 -14.21 -7.14
N GLY A 220 3.71 -13.55 -6.62
CA GLY A 220 2.66 -14.18 -5.85
C GLY A 220 1.91 -15.26 -6.61
N THR A 221 1.70 -15.09 -7.92
CA THR A 221 1.09 -16.10 -8.79
C THR A 221 1.89 -17.40 -8.86
N CYS A 222 3.18 -17.39 -8.48
CA CYS A 222 4.05 -18.56 -8.41
C CYS A 222 4.19 -19.14 -7.01
N TYR A 223 3.55 -18.53 -6.01
CA TYR A 223 3.57 -19.02 -4.63
C TYR A 223 2.71 -20.27 -4.45
N PHE A 224 1.59 -20.35 -5.15
CA PHE A 224 0.65 -21.48 -5.18
C PHE A 224 0.00 -21.80 -3.82
N GLY A 225 -0.08 -20.85 -2.88
CA GLY A 225 -0.88 -21.00 -1.67
C GLY A 225 -2.38 -21.18 -2.02
N ALA A 226 -3.09 -22.00 -1.24
CA ALA A 226 -4.50 -22.31 -1.52
C ALA A 226 -5.43 -21.09 -1.36
N GLY A 227 -5.06 -20.13 -0.51
CA GLY A 227 -5.74 -18.85 -0.29
C GLY A 227 -5.41 -17.77 -1.33
N GLY A 228 -4.57 -18.06 -2.33
CA GLY A 228 -4.27 -17.14 -3.41
C GLY A 228 -3.50 -15.90 -2.96
N ALA A 229 -3.98 -14.70 -3.36
CA ALA A 229 -3.31 -13.45 -3.03
C ALA A 229 -3.35 -13.13 -1.55
N ASP A 230 -4.43 -13.47 -0.88
CA ASP A 230 -4.62 -13.22 0.54
C ASP A 230 -3.57 -13.97 1.37
N GLU A 231 -3.44 -15.28 1.18
CA GLU A 231 -2.42 -16.10 1.84
C GLU A 231 -1.00 -15.64 1.50
N TYR A 232 -0.71 -15.32 0.24
CA TYR A 232 0.60 -14.80 -0.16
C TYR A 232 1.01 -13.55 0.61
N PHE A 233 0.08 -12.61 0.79
CA PHE A 233 0.37 -11.38 1.53
C PHE A 233 0.34 -11.59 3.03
N ASP A 234 -0.54 -12.44 3.57
CA ASP A 234 -0.56 -12.78 4.99
C ASP A 234 0.76 -13.42 5.43
N ASP A 235 1.28 -14.36 4.64
CA ASP A 235 2.58 -14.99 4.90
C ASP A 235 3.74 -14.00 4.81
N THR A 236 3.69 -13.09 3.84
CA THR A 236 4.69 -12.02 3.69
C THR A 236 4.65 -11.07 4.88
N LEU A 237 3.46 -10.69 5.35
CA LEU A 237 3.23 -9.85 6.53
C LEU A 237 3.73 -10.55 7.80
N LEU A 238 3.37 -11.81 8.02
CA LEU A 238 3.79 -12.61 9.16
C LEU A 238 5.32 -12.63 9.30
N LEU A 239 6.03 -12.89 8.22
CA LEU A 239 7.50 -12.91 8.20
C LEU A 239 8.09 -11.52 8.47
N THR A 240 7.55 -10.50 7.84
CA THR A 240 8.02 -9.11 7.98
C THR A 240 7.85 -8.60 9.40
N ASP A 241 6.70 -8.86 10.00
CA ASP A 241 6.41 -8.46 11.38
C ASP A 241 7.30 -9.21 12.37
N ALA A 242 7.51 -10.51 12.18
CA ALA A 242 8.41 -11.29 13.04
C ALA A 242 9.86 -10.76 12.99
N ILE A 243 10.35 -10.32 11.81
CA ILE A 243 11.69 -9.75 11.67
C ILE A 243 11.75 -8.35 12.29
N ASN A 244 10.78 -7.50 12.03
CA ASN A 244 10.73 -6.16 12.60
C ASN A 244 10.57 -6.15 14.14
N ALA A 245 9.88 -7.14 14.71
CA ALA A 245 9.69 -7.29 16.15
C ALA A 245 10.89 -7.96 16.87
N SER A 246 11.94 -8.36 16.14
CA SER A 246 13.10 -9.06 16.68
C SER A 246 14.29 -8.12 16.95
N ALA A 247 15.39 -8.69 17.48
CA ALA A 247 16.66 -7.97 17.63
C ALA A 247 17.20 -7.37 16.32
N VAL A 248 16.71 -7.82 15.15
CA VAL A 248 17.03 -7.20 13.84
C VAL A 248 16.36 -5.83 13.74
N GLY A 249 15.08 -5.71 14.08
CA GLY A 249 14.38 -4.43 14.10
C GLY A 249 15.04 -3.44 15.05
N ASP A 250 15.38 -3.87 16.26
CA ASP A 250 16.10 -3.03 17.25
C ASP A 250 17.46 -2.58 16.72
N PHE A 251 18.21 -3.49 16.08
CA PHE A 251 19.51 -3.19 15.48
C PHE A 251 19.39 -2.10 14.42
N LEU A 252 18.36 -2.16 13.56
CA LEU A 252 18.15 -1.18 12.50
C LEU A 252 17.65 0.14 13.06
N ALA A 253 16.63 0.14 13.90
CA ALA A 253 16.07 1.34 14.52
C ALA A 253 17.12 2.19 15.26
N ALA A 254 18.06 1.53 15.97
CA ALA A 254 19.14 2.19 16.67
C ALA A 254 20.23 2.79 15.74
N ARG A 255 20.15 2.54 14.41
CA ARG A 255 21.18 2.91 13.43
C ARG A 255 20.67 3.72 12.25
N VAL A 256 19.48 4.24 12.33
CA VAL A 256 18.93 5.19 11.33
C VAL A 256 19.90 6.38 11.21
N GLY A 257 20.23 6.78 10.00
CA GLY A 257 21.21 7.82 9.68
C GLY A 257 22.67 7.39 9.86
N ARG A 258 22.95 6.12 10.17
CA ARG A 258 24.31 5.63 10.45
C ARG A 258 24.74 4.52 9.49
N GLN A 259 26.03 4.36 9.33
CA GLN A 259 26.61 3.24 8.58
C GLN A 259 26.40 1.92 9.34
N ILE A 260 25.92 0.91 8.63
CA ILE A 260 25.90 -0.48 9.09
C ILE A 260 26.81 -1.34 8.20
N THR A 261 27.15 -2.52 8.68
CA THR A 261 27.93 -3.51 7.92
C THR A 261 27.12 -4.78 7.73
N ALA A 262 27.41 -5.50 6.65
CA ALA A 262 26.79 -6.82 6.42
C ALA A 262 27.06 -7.79 7.59
N THR A 263 28.27 -7.75 8.17
CA THR A 263 28.61 -8.55 9.34
C THR A 263 27.76 -8.19 10.56
N GLY A 264 27.56 -6.89 10.82
CA GLY A 264 26.72 -6.43 11.93
C GLY A 264 25.25 -6.80 11.76
N LEU A 265 24.73 -6.67 10.53
CA LEU A 265 23.36 -7.10 10.20
C LEU A 265 23.20 -8.62 10.39
N ARG A 266 24.13 -9.42 9.87
CA ARG A 266 24.12 -10.89 10.03
C ARG A 266 24.18 -11.32 11.48
N ALA A 267 25.02 -10.66 12.29
CA ALA A 267 25.07 -10.91 13.72
C ALA A 267 23.74 -10.59 14.44
N ALA A 268 23.00 -9.57 13.99
CA ALA A 268 21.67 -9.28 14.52
C ALA A 268 20.66 -10.42 14.19
N PHE A 269 20.73 -10.99 12.99
CA PHE A 269 19.94 -12.18 12.63
C PHE A 269 20.34 -13.41 13.46
N ASP A 270 21.62 -13.62 13.70
CA ASP A 270 22.10 -14.71 14.56
C ASP A 270 21.59 -14.54 16.00
N ALA A 271 21.57 -13.33 16.52
CA ALA A 271 21.05 -13.01 17.84
C ALA A 271 19.53 -13.23 17.95
N ALA A 272 18.80 -12.92 16.88
CA ALA A 272 17.35 -13.04 16.84
C ALA A 272 16.86 -14.48 16.61
N PHE A 273 17.51 -15.21 15.71
CA PHE A 273 16.98 -16.47 15.16
C PHE A 273 17.94 -17.66 15.32
N GLY A 274 19.06 -17.49 16.00
CA GLY A 274 20.03 -18.54 16.27
C GLY A 274 21.24 -18.50 15.33
N ALA A 275 22.31 -19.17 15.78
CA ALA A 275 23.60 -19.19 15.08
C ALA A 275 23.45 -19.69 13.62
N GLY A 276 24.05 -18.96 12.69
CA GLY A 276 24.00 -19.24 11.25
C GLY A 276 22.77 -18.65 10.53
N ALA A 277 21.80 -18.05 11.22
CA ALA A 277 20.66 -17.39 10.59
C ALA A 277 21.11 -16.23 9.68
N GLY A 278 22.11 -15.48 10.12
CA GLY A 278 22.70 -14.39 9.34
C GLY A 278 23.34 -14.82 8.02
N GLU A 279 23.76 -16.06 7.87
CA GLU A 279 24.30 -16.57 6.60
C GLU A 279 23.26 -16.62 5.47
N ARG A 280 21.97 -16.54 5.79
CA ARG A 280 20.85 -16.56 4.85
C ARG A 280 20.46 -15.15 4.41
N VAL A 281 21.20 -14.13 4.89
CA VAL A 281 20.85 -12.72 4.70
C VAL A 281 21.86 -12.05 3.79
N GLN A 282 21.33 -11.29 2.83
CA GLN A 282 22.08 -10.47 1.87
C GLN A 282 21.67 -9.00 2.00
N MET A 283 22.63 -8.12 2.19
CA MET A 283 22.44 -6.67 2.20
C MET A 283 22.64 -6.09 0.80
N GLN A 284 21.62 -5.41 0.27
CA GLN A 284 21.68 -4.73 -1.02
C GLN A 284 21.85 -3.24 -0.83
N CYS A 285 22.81 -2.67 -1.55
CA CYS A 285 23.07 -1.23 -1.50
C CYS A 285 22.98 -0.60 -2.89
N SER A 286 22.79 0.71 -2.88
CA SER A 286 22.88 1.56 -4.07
C SER A 286 23.81 2.74 -3.79
N SER A 287 24.28 3.39 -4.86
CA SER A 287 25.02 4.65 -4.75
C SER A 287 24.05 5.82 -4.90
N ASP A 288 24.23 6.83 -4.07
CA ASP A 288 23.52 8.09 -4.08
C ASP A 288 24.49 9.22 -3.74
N ASP A 289 24.77 10.11 -4.69
CA ASP A 289 25.73 11.23 -4.59
C ASP A 289 27.05 10.89 -3.89
N GLY A 290 27.62 9.72 -4.22
CA GLY A 290 28.87 9.22 -3.64
C GLY A 290 28.71 8.51 -2.30
N ARG A 291 27.51 8.52 -1.68
CA ARG A 291 27.18 7.70 -0.52
C ARG A 291 26.79 6.28 -0.97
N VAL A 292 27.13 5.30 -0.18
CA VAL A 292 26.58 3.94 -0.33
C VAL A 292 25.45 3.79 0.69
N ILE A 293 24.25 3.63 0.21
CA ILE A 293 23.03 3.52 1.04
C ILE A 293 22.44 2.12 0.97
N VAL A 294 21.91 1.62 2.09
CA VAL A 294 21.25 0.31 2.19
C VAL A 294 19.85 0.42 1.64
N GLY A 295 19.57 -0.25 0.53
CA GLY A 295 18.26 -0.18 -0.11
C GLY A 295 17.33 -1.34 0.24
N GLU A 296 17.89 -2.55 0.43
CA GLU A 296 17.09 -3.76 0.59
C GLU A 296 17.84 -4.83 1.38
N ILE A 297 17.13 -5.62 2.13
CA ILE A 297 17.62 -6.83 2.79
C ILE A 297 16.88 -8.03 2.20
N ARG A 298 17.63 -9.00 1.67
CA ARG A 298 17.10 -10.24 1.11
C ARG A 298 17.39 -11.39 2.05
N ILE A 299 16.39 -12.21 2.29
CA ILE A 299 16.40 -13.26 3.29
C ILE A 299 15.93 -14.56 2.63
N ALA A 300 16.81 -15.54 2.52
CA ALA A 300 16.45 -16.86 2.00
C ALA A 300 15.71 -17.65 3.08
N LEU A 301 14.60 -18.25 2.70
CA LEU A 301 13.71 -19.02 3.56
C LEU A 301 13.38 -20.36 2.89
N ARG A 302 13.33 -21.43 3.67
CA ARG A 302 12.88 -22.74 3.19
C ARG A 302 11.97 -23.41 4.20
N GLY A 303 10.80 -23.79 3.74
CA GLY A 303 9.74 -24.44 4.51
C GLY A 303 8.38 -23.82 4.17
N ARG A 304 7.32 -24.44 4.69
CA ARG A 304 5.98 -23.85 4.60
C ARG A 304 5.87 -22.68 5.55
N ILE A 305 5.19 -21.65 5.10
CA ILE A 305 4.89 -20.48 5.90
C ILE A 305 3.43 -20.60 6.31
N GLU A 306 3.18 -20.69 7.60
CA GLU A 306 1.85 -20.88 8.18
C GLU A 306 1.79 -20.23 9.56
N PRO A 307 0.59 -19.93 10.10
CA PRO A 307 0.46 -19.35 11.43
C PRO A 307 1.18 -20.17 12.50
N GLY A 308 2.10 -19.51 13.23
CA GLY A 308 2.92 -20.16 14.26
C GLY A 308 4.25 -20.72 13.76
N VAL A 309 4.58 -20.62 12.48
CA VAL A 309 5.91 -20.98 11.97
C VAL A 309 6.99 -20.14 12.66
N ARG A 310 8.10 -20.76 13.00
CA ARG A 310 9.26 -20.05 13.52
C ARG A 310 10.18 -19.64 12.39
N VAL A 311 10.43 -18.36 12.24
CA VAL A 311 11.38 -17.81 11.23
C VAL A 311 12.74 -18.48 11.35
N ALA A 312 13.18 -18.84 12.57
CA ALA A 312 14.44 -19.55 12.81
C ALA A 312 14.51 -20.89 12.06
N ASP A 313 13.41 -21.65 11.99
CA ASP A 313 13.39 -22.94 11.32
C ASP A 313 13.47 -22.78 9.79
N LEU A 314 12.77 -21.76 9.25
CA LEU A 314 12.83 -21.42 7.82
C LEU A 314 14.24 -20.98 7.40
N LEU A 315 14.91 -20.17 8.23
CA LEU A 315 16.29 -19.74 8.01
C LEU A 315 17.26 -20.91 8.09
N ALA A 316 17.14 -21.78 9.11
CA ALA A 316 18.03 -22.93 9.30
C ALA A 316 18.01 -23.89 8.09
N ALA A 317 16.85 -24.06 7.47
CA ALA A 317 16.66 -24.93 6.30
C ALA A 317 17.08 -24.28 4.97
N ALA A 318 17.20 -22.96 4.91
CA ALA A 318 17.48 -22.22 3.69
C ALA A 318 18.95 -22.27 3.25
N PRO A 319 19.23 -22.07 1.95
CA PRO A 319 20.61 -22.02 1.46
C PRO A 319 21.31 -20.74 1.92
N VAL A 320 22.63 -20.86 2.11
CA VAL A 320 23.52 -19.72 2.41
C VAL A 320 23.48 -18.72 1.25
N GLN A 321 23.47 -17.44 1.59
CA GLN A 321 23.51 -16.32 0.64
C GLN A 321 24.85 -15.60 0.68
N SER A 322 25.20 -14.90 -0.42
CA SER A 322 26.29 -13.93 -0.37
C SER A 322 25.96 -12.82 0.62
N ALA A 323 26.96 -12.20 1.23
CA ALA A 323 26.70 -11.11 2.16
C ALA A 323 26.18 -9.82 1.48
N GLY A 324 26.36 -9.71 0.16
CA GLY A 324 26.03 -8.51 -0.60
C GLY A 324 27.05 -7.39 -0.40
N CYS A 325 26.61 -6.14 -0.31
CA CYS A 325 27.50 -5.01 -0.06
C CYS A 325 28.08 -5.07 1.36
N PRO A 326 29.37 -4.72 1.54
CA PRO A 326 30.03 -4.91 2.84
C PRO A 326 29.58 -3.87 3.89
N ARG A 327 29.14 -2.68 3.46
CA ARG A 327 28.67 -1.60 4.32
C ARG A 327 27.83 -0.59 3.54
N GLY A 328 26.92 0.10 4.21
CA GLY A 328 26.12 1.18 3.67
C GLY A 328 25.49 2.00 4.78
N VAL A 329 25.06 3.21 4.49
CA VAL A 329 24.29 4.04 5.41
C VAL A 329 22.85 3.55 5.42
N LEU A 330 22.29 3.35 6.60
CA LEU A 330 20.86 3.14 6.79
C LEU A 330 20.21 4.52 6.82
N ASP A 331 19.74 4.95 5.67
CA ASP A 331 19.35 6.33 5.43
C ASP A 331 18.21 6.79 6.36
N ALA A 332 18.20 8.06 6.74
CA ALA A 332 17.12 8.63 7.53
C ALA A 332 15.98 9.11 6.61
N PRO A 333 14.73 9.23 7.12
CA PRO A 333 13.68 9.91 6.37
C PRO A 333 14.02 11.36 6.03
N GLY A 334 13.56 11.83 4.88
CA GLY A 334 13.90 13.16 4.34
C GLY A 334 15.06 13.10 3.33
N LEU A 335 15.12 14.09 2.44
CA LEU A 335 16.19 14.20 1.43
C LEU A 335 17.48 14.71 2.06
N GLN A 336 18.64 14.15 1.67
CA GLN A 336 19.95 14.44 2.27
C GLN A 336 21.03 14.73 1.25
#